data_9a04bda670f579d0235aca7dd056aec4
#
_entry.id   9a04bda670f579d0235aca7dd056aec4
#
_cell.length_a   1.000
_cell.length_b   1.000
_cell.length_c   1.000
_cell.angle_alpha   90.00
_cell.angle_beta   90.00
_cell.angle_gamma   90.00
#
_symmetry.space_group_name_H-M   'P 1'
#
loop_
_entity.id
_entity.type
_entity.pdbx_description
1 polymer ?
#
loop_
_entity_poly.entity_id
_entity_poly.type
_entity_poly.pdbx_seq_one_letter_code
_entity_poly.pdbx_strand_id
1 'polypeptide(L)'
;MNRRYLLIGLVALAVVVAGVAAYFWFFSGNSSEAALPAGGEKYGIQLTSRDRTIGSPKAPILMVEYAAPTCPHCAHFDMDVFPELKQKMIDTGKVYYVFRVFPLSPVDVAAESIARCLPEDNYFQFIDLLFRNQSKWDPDGYDIPDVHGALVQMGSTAGLSADKVDACIGNQTVAQQVAQVGQDAQTKYNITGTPTFLVNGVQHGPFVDYTELQDFITPMLSKK
;
A
#
# COMPACT_ATOMS: atom_id res chain seq x y z
N MET A 1 -58.73 13.24 29.59
CA MET A 1 -57.56 12.54 29.12
C MET A 1 -56.78 12.09 30.37
N ASN A 2 -56.72 10.78 30.65
CA ASN A 2 -56.27 10.23 31.91
C ASN A 2 -54.74 10.42 32.10
N ARG A 3 -54.34 11.11 33.18
CA ARG A 3 -52.96 11.40 33.57
C ARG A 3 -52.05 10.18 33.55
N ARG A 4 -52.61 8.97 33.75
CA ARG A 4 -51.93 7.68 33.68
C ARG A 4 -51.44 7.32 32.25
N TYR A 5 -52.21 7.62 31.21
CA TYR A 5 -51.81 7.35 29.81
C TYR A 5 -50.74 8.31 29.33
N LEU A 6 -50.73 9.52 29.84
CA LEU A 6 -49.69 10.54 29.54
C LEU A 6 -48.34 10.12 30.14
N LEU A 7 -48.32 9.58 31.35
CA LEU A 7 -47.11 9.09 32.00
C LEU A 7 -46.57 7.84 31.33
N ILE A 8 -47.42 6.89 30.91
CA ILE A 8 -47.02 5.69 30.18
C ILE A 8 -46.43 6.03 28.82
N GLY A 9 -46.99 7.00 28.09
CA GLY A 9 -46.46 7.48 26.83
C GLY A 9 -45.10 8.15 26.94
N LEU A 10 -44.85 8.93 28.00
CA LEU A 10 -43.55 9.57 28.26
C LEU A 10 -42.47 8.57 28.61
N VAL A 11 -42.80 7.53 29.41
CA VAL A 11 -41.85 6.47 29.78
C VAL A 11 -41.51 5.61 28.53
N ALA A 12 -42.49 5.27 27.69
CA ALA A 12 -42.25 4.51 26.49
C ALA A 12 -41.36 5.28 25.49
N LEU A 13 -41.56 6.61 25.34
CA LEU A 13 -40.75 7.47 24.51
C LEU A 13 -39.29 7.56 25.03
N ALA A 14 -39.10 7.68 26.34
CA ALA A 14 -37.78 7.73 26.97
C ALA A 14 -36.99 6.43 26.75
N VAL A 15 -37.65 5.27 26.85
CA VAL A 15 -37.02 3.97 26.61
C VAL A 15 -36.61 3.81 25.12
N VAL A 16 -37.44 4.24 24.19
CA VAL A 16 -37.11 4.21 22.75
C VAL A 16 -35.94 5.15 22.44
N VAL A 17 -35.92 6.35 22.98
CA VAL A 17 -34.82 7.30 22.76
C VAL A 17 -33.51 6.78 23.38
N ALA A 18 -33.57 6.20 24.58
CA ALA A 18 -32.40 5.59 25.23
C ALA A 18 -31.90 4.37 24.45
N GLY A 19 -32.80 3.53 23.90
CA GLY A 19 -32.46 2.39 23.07
C GLY A 19 -31.82 2.79 21.73
N VAL A 20 -32.33 3.84 21.09
CA VAL A 20 -31.76 4.38 19.85
C VAL A 20 -30.40 5.02 20.13
N ALA A 21 -30.25 5.76 21.22
CA ALA A 21 -28.96 6.36 21.60
C ALA A 21 -27.92 5.29 21.93
N ALA A 22 -28.31 4.22 22.66
CA ALA A 22 -27.43 3.09 22.95
C ALA A 22 -27.07 2.29 21.68
N TYR A 23 -28.02 2.10 20.76
CA TYR A 23 -27.78 1.50 19.44
C TYR A 23 -26.77 2.33 18.64
N PHE A 24 -26.97 3.64 18.52
CA PHE A 24 -26.01 4.52 17.87
C PHE A 24 -24.64 4.54 18.57
N TRP A 25 -24.59 4.50 19.89
CA TRP A 25 -23.34 4.45 20.65
C TRP A 25 -22.61 3.11 20.48
N PHE A 26 -23.34 2.01 20.41
CA PHE A 26 -22.79 0.66 20.23
C PHE A 26 -22.42 0.37 18.77
N PHE A 27 -23.14 0.92 17.78
CA PHE A 27 -22.89 0.75 16.35
C PHE A 27 -22.11 1.91 15.71
N SER A 28 -22.01 3.06 16.34
CA SER A 28 -20.95 4.06 16.07
C SER A 28 -19.65 3.61 16.74
N GLY A 29 -19.49 2.27 16.85
CA GLY A 29 -18.27 1.65 17.30
C GLY A 29 -17.12 2.13 16.44
N ASN A 30 -16.23 2.82 17.11
CA ASN A 30 -14.83 3.04 16.79
C ASN A 30 -14.42 2.36 15.47
N SER A 31 -14.71 3.02 14.36
CA SER A 31 -13.82 2.93 13.23
C SER A 31 -12.50 3.48 13.78
N SER A 32 -11.62 2.62 14.23
CA SER A 32 -10.22 2.94 14.39
C SER A 32 -9.78 3.33 12.98
N GLU A 33 -9.97 4.59 12.66
CA GLU A 33 -9.35 5.25 11.53
C GLU A 33 -7.87 5.02 11.76
N ALA A 34 -7.30 4.05 11.01
CA ALA A 34 -5.90 3.74 11.11
C ALA A 34 -5.17 5.06 10.95
N ALA A 35 -4.44 5.46 11.99
CA ALA A 35 -3.76 6.74 12.03
C ALA A 35 -2.96 6.89 10.74
N LEU A 36 -3.23 7.96 9.98
CA LEU A 36 -2.51 8.22 8.73
C LEU A 36 -1.01 8.21 9.01
N PRO A 37 -0.21 7.55 8.15
CA PRO A 37 1.23 7.60 8.27
C PRO A 37 1.70 9.04 8.32
N ALA A 38 2.39 9.45 9.38
CA ALA A 38 2.84 10.82 9.56
C ALA A 38 4.09 11.10 8.71
N GLY A 39 4.29 12.33 8.26
CA GLY A 39 5.59 12.83 7.80
C GLY A 39 5.69 13.22 6.32
N GLY A 40 4.69 12.93 5.49
CA GLY A 40 4.73 13.28 4.07
C GLY A 40 4.44 14.74 3.75
N GLU A 41 3.61 15.40 4.54
CA GLU A 41 3.09 16.76 4.26
C GLU A 41 4.20 17.80 4.07
N LYS A 42 5.25 17.77 4.90
CA LYS A 42 6.39 18.70 4.78
C LYS A 42 7.16 18.57 3.46
N TYR A 43 6.95 17.47 2.74
CA TYR A 43 7.58 17.20 1.44
C TYR A 43 6.58 17.26 0.28
N GLY A 44 5.35 17.72 0.52
CA GLY A 44 4.30 17.75 -0.48
C GLY A 44 3.77 16.35 -0.86
N ILE A 45 4.04 15.32 -0.04
CA ILE A 45 3.62 13.94 -0.27
C ILE A 45 2.46 13.62 0.66
N GLN A 46 1.30 13.32 0.09
CA GLN A 46 0.14 12.88 0.86
C GLN A 46 0.26 11.36 1.11
N LEU A 47 0.54 10.99 2.35
CA LEU A 47 0.45 9.59 2.79
C LEU A 47 -0.99 9.23 3.16
N THR A 48 -1.34 7.97 2.98
CA THR A 48 -2.68 7.43 3.23
C THR A 48 -2.60 6.15 4.05
N SER A 49 -3.69 5.75 4.69
CA SER A 49 -3.78 4.47 5.41
C SER A 49 -3.65 3.24 4.49
N ARG A 50 -3.68 3.46 3.17
CA ARG A 50 -3.49 2.40 2.18
C ARG A 50 -2.04 2.20 1.77
N ASP A 51 -1.14 3.12 2.14
CA ASP A 51 0.28 2.98 1.83
C ASP A 51 0.87 1.78 2.56
N ARG A 52 1.73 1.05 1.87
CA ARG A 52 2.52 -0.04 2.45
C ARG A 52 3.88 0.51 2.83
N THR A 53 4.24 0.34 4.10
CA THR A 53 5.38 1.04 4.67
C THR A 53 6.29 0.12 5.48
N ILE A 54 7.58 0.42 5.49
CA ILE A 54 8.57 -0.21 6.36
C ILE A 54 9.42 0.88 7.01
N GLY A 55 9.78 0.67 8.27
CA GLY A 55 10.61 1.57 9.04
C GLY A 55 9.80 2.50 9.95
N SER A 56 10.47 3.51 10.48
CA SER A 56 9.87 4.41 11.45
C SER A 56 9.31 5.67 10.78
N PRO A 57 8.05 6.06 11.04
CA PRO A 57 7.50 7.33 10.56
C PRO A 57 8.22 8.57 11.14
N LYS A 58 9.11 8.37 12.12
CA LYS A 58 9.97 9.42 12.70
C LYS A 58 11.33 9.52 12.00
N ALA A 59 11.62 8.66 11.02
CA ALA A 59 12.87 8.73 10.28
C ALA A 59 13.05 10.08 9.57
N PRO A 60 14.29 10.59 9.49
CA PRO A 60 14.58 11.88 8.86
C PRO A 60 14.33 11.88 7.34
N ILE A 61 14.38 10.72 6.70
CA ILE A 61 14.18 10.54 5.27
C ILE A 61 12.87 9.81 5.04
N LEU A 62 11.96 10.41 4.28
CA LEU A 62 10.82 9.73 3.66
C LEU A 62 11.20 9.36 2.23
N MET A 63 11.10 8.09 1.90
CA MET A 63 11.34 7.56 0.56
C MET A 63 10.08 6.86 0.06
N VAL A 64 9.47 7.38 -0.98
CA VAL A 64 8.31 6.77 -1.64
C VAL A 64 8.75 6.23 -2.99
N GLU A 65 8.61 4.93 -3.18
CA GLU A 65 8.83 4.27 -4.45
C GLU A 65 7.50 4.06 -5.17
N TYR A 66 7.46 4.45 -6.44
CA TYR A 66 6.42 4.07 -7.38
C TYR A 66 6.98 2.99 -8.31
N ALA A 67 6.45 1.79 -8.19
CA ALA A 67 6.94 0.61 -8.89
C ALA A 67 5.79 -0.17 -9.54
N ALA A 68 6.10 -0.97 -10.54
CA ALA A 68 5.18 -1.93 -11.12
C ALA A 68 5.73 -3.35 -10.94
N PRO A 69 4.91 -4.33 -10.49
CA PRO A 69 5.35 -5.72 -10.37
C PRO A 69 5.94 -6.33 -11.63
N THR A 70 5.48 -5.89 -12.82
CA THR A 70 6.02 -6.34 -14.13
C THR A 70 7.29 -5.62 -14.54
N CYS A 71 7.69 -4.53 -13.88
CA CYS A 71 8.83 -3.73 -14.29
C CYS A 71 10.17 -4.42 -13.96
N PRO A 72 11.06 -4.71 -14.95
CA PRO A 72 12.33 -5.37 -14.68
C PRO A 72 13.33 -4.49 -13.90
N HIS A 73 13.26 -3.18 -14.07
CA HIS A 73 14.10 -2.25 -13.28
C HIS A 73 13.64 -2.15 -11.83
N CYS A 74 12.33 -2.32 -11.56
CA CYS A 74 11.80 -2.43 -10.20
C CYS A 74 12.27 -3.73 -9.54
N ALA A 75 12.25 -4.85 -10.28
CA ALA A 75 12.78 -6.12 -9.79
C ALA A 75 14.29 -6.03 -9.49
N HIS A 76 15.07 -5.35 -10.35
CA HIS A 76 16.49 -5.11 -10.08
C HIS A 76 16.67 -4.32 -8.77
N PHE A 77 15.92 -3.22 -8.58
CA PHE A 77 16.00 -2.45 -7.35
C PHE A 77 15.67 -3.30 -6.12
N ASP A 78 14.58 -4.07 -6.18
CA ASP A 78 14.12 -4.91 -5.07
C ASP A 78 15.15 -6.00 -4.70
N MET A 79 15.76 -6.62 -5.71
CA MET A 79 16.69 -7.75 -5.48
C MET A 79 18.11 -7.29 -5.12
N ASP A 80 18.60 -6.20 -5.70
CA ASP A 80 20.02 -5.84 -5.64
C ASP A 80 20.31 -4.59 -4.80
N VAL A 81 19.34 -3.67 -4.66
CA VAL A 81 19.53 -2.39 -3.93
C VAL A 81 18.77 -2.38 -2.60
N PHE A 82 17.51 -2.81 -2.62
CA PHE A 82 16.63 -2.75 -1.45
C PHE A 82 17.13 -3.52 -0.22
N PRO A 83 17.77 -4.70 -0.33
CA PRO A 83 18.30 -5.40 0.85
C PRO A 83 19.32 -4.57 1.64
N GLU A 84 20.21 -3.86 0.94
CA GLU A 84 21.18 -2.97 1.61
C GLU A 84 20.51 -1.71 2.15
N LEU A 85 19.59 -1.10 1.40
CA LEU A 85 18.76 0.01 1.86
C LEU A 85 18.02 -0.38 3.15
N LYS A 86 17.39 -1.55 3.16
CA LYS A 86 16.68 -2.04 4.33
C LYS A 86 17.59 -2.18 5.53
N GLN A 87 18.68 -2.94 5.38
CA GLN A 87 19.60 -3.23 6.48
C GLN A 87 20.31 -1.97 7.02
N LYS A 88 20.78 -1.08 6.12
CA LYS A 88 21.66 0.03 6.50
C LYS A 88 20.93 1.34 6.80
N MET A 89 19.70 1.50 6.28
CA MET A 89 18.96 2.76 6.39
C MET A 89 17.57 2.59 7.04
N ILE A 90 16.77 1.62 6.62
CA ILE A 90 15.41 1.45 7.16
C ILE A 90 15.46 0.86 8.57
N ASP A 91 16.16 -0.27 8.76
CA ASP A 91 16.25 -0.97 10.05
C ASP A 91 17.05 -0.14 11.09
N THR A 92 17.86 0.81 10.63
CA THR A 92 18.58 1.77 11.49
C THR A 92 17.80 3.06 11.78
N GLY A 93 16.56 3.17 11.31
CA GLY A 93 15.67 4.30 11.56
C GLY A 93 16.02 5.58 10.79
N LYS A 94 16.83 5.50 9.73
CA LYS A 94 17.23 6.66 8.91
C LYS A 94 16.23 6.93 7.79
N VAL A 95 15.58 5.88 7.26
CA VAL A 95 14.62 5.94 6.17
C VAL A 95 13.28 5.36 6.61
N TYR A 96 12.22 6.07 6.31
CA TYR A 96 10.84 5.58 6.29
C TYR A 96 10.48 5.31 4.84
N TYR A 97 10.30 4.05 4.50
CA TYR A 97 10.06 3.61 3.13
C TYR A 97 8.57 3.35 2.91
N VAL A 98 8.07 3.82 1.77
CA VAL A 98 6.69 3.67 1.32
C VAL A 98 6.70 3.09 -0.08
N PHE A 99 5.96 2.02 -0.29
CA PHE A 99 5.80 1.37 -1.59
C PHE A 99 4.41 1.66 -2.16
N ARG A 100 4.37 2.06 -3.44
CA ARG A 100 3.14 2.34 -4.19
C ARG A 100 3.20 1.68 -5.56
N VAL A 101 2.19 0.88 -5.86
CA VAL A 101 2.09 0.33 -7.21
C VAL A 101 1.62 1.43 -8.18
N PHE A 102 2.45 1.68 -9.19
CA PHE A 102 2.12 2.45 -10.38
C PHE A 102 1.90 1.45 -11.52
N PRO A 103 0.65 1.05 -11.80
CA PRO A 103 0.40 -0.04 -12.73
C PRO A 103 0.72 0.37 -14.17
N LEU A 104 1.54 -0.43 -14.85
CA LEU A 104 1.85 -0.29 -16.26
C LEU A 104 0.86 -1.06 -17.12
N SER A 105 0.27 -2.13 -16.55
CA SER A 105 -0.68 -3.00 -17.24
C SER A 105 -1.76 -3.53 -16.27
N PRO A 106 -2.85 -4.13 -16.80
CA PRO A 106 -3.87 -4.75 -15.95
C PRO A 106 -3.34 -5.88 -15.06
N VAL A 107 -2.25 -6.53 -15.44
CA VAL A 107 -1.67 -7.61 -14.65
C VAL A 107 -1.00 -7.09 -13.37
N ASP A 108 -0.46 -5.88 -13.38
CA ASP A 108 0.05 -5.21 -12.18
C ASP A 108 -1.08 -4.96 -11.17
N VAL A 109 -2.26 -4.57 -11.67
CA VAL A 109 -3.45 -4.37 -10.82
C VAL A 109 -3.88 -5.69 -10.18
N ALA A 110 -3.86 -6.79 -10.94
CA ALA A 110 -4.18 -8.12 -10.43
C ALA A 110 -3.17 -8.57 -9.36
N ALA A 111 -1.88 -8.44 -9.64
CA ALA A 111 -0.79 -8.78 -8.72
C ALA A 111 -0.88 -8.01 -7.39
N GLU A 112 -1.10 -6.68 -7.47
CA GLU A 112 -1.29 -5.83 -6.31
C GLU A 112 -2.57 -6.20 -5.55
N SER A 113 -3.65 -6.55 -6.24
CA SER A 113 -4.90 -6.99 -5.60
C SER A 113 -4.70 -8.26 -4.77
N ILE A 114 -3.87 -9.19 -5.24
CA ILE A 114 -3.48 -10.38 -4.47
C ILE A 114 -2.64 -9.97 -3.26
N ALA A 115 -1.63 -9.11 -3.45
CA ALA A 115 -0.77 -8.63 -2.37
C ALA A 115 -1.59 -8.00 -1.23
N ARG A 116 -2.62 -7.23 -1.57
CA ARG A 116 -3.51 -6.57 -0.60
C ARG A 116 -4.48 -7.51 0.12
N CYS A 117 -4.66 -8.71 -0.38
CA CYS A 117 -5.44 -9.75 0.29
C CYS A 117 -4.66 -10.48 1.40
N LEU A 118 -3.34 -10.38 1.38
CA LEU A 118 -2.49 -10.96 2.41
C LEU A 118 -2.49 -10.10 3.69
N PRO A 119 -2.15 -10.68 4.85
CA PRO A 119 -1.83 -9.91 6.03
C PRO A 119 -0.75 -8.84 5.73
N GLU A 120 -0.84 -7.69 6.39
CA GLU A 120 0.09 -6.57 6.11
C GLU A 120 1.57 -6.97 6.25
N ASP A 121 1.89 -7.81 7.22
CA ASP A 121 3.25 -8.30 7.47
C ASP A 121 3.79 -9.17 6.31
N ASN A 122 2.90 -9.75 5.49
CA ASN A 122 3.28 -10.59 4.36
C ASN A 122 3.31 -9.82 3.03
N TYR A 123 2.89 -8.56 3.02
CA TYR A 123 2.79 -7.77 1.79
C TYR A 123 4.14 -7.66 1.05
N PHE A 124 5.17 -7.17 1.74
CA PHE A 124 6.49 -6.98 1.13
C PHE A 124 7.16 -8.29 0.74
N GLN A 125 6.92 -9.36 1.49
CA GLN A 125 7.41 -10.69 1.14
C GLN A 125 6.78 -11.20 -0.16
N PHE A 126 5.50 -10.87 -0.40
CA PHE A 126 4.83 -11.24 -1.63
C PHE A 126 5.28 -10.39 -2.81
N ILE A 127 5.54 -9.10 -2.62
CA ILE A 127 6.12 -8.23 -3.65
C ILE A 127 7.51 -8.73 -4.07
N ASP A 128 8.39 -9.07 -3.12
CA ASP A 128 9.69 -9.70 -3.40
C ASP A 128 9.52 -11.05 -4.16
N LEU A 129 8.54 -11.88 -3.76
CA LEU A 129 8.22 -13.12 -4.47
C LEU A 129 7.84 -12.86 -5.93
N LEU A 130 7.02 -11.85 -6.20
CA LEU A 130 6.62 -11.48 -7.56
C LEU A 130 7.83 -11.02 -8.38
N PHE A 131 8.66 -10.14 -7.86
CA PHE A 131 9.85 -9.62 -8.55
C PHE A 131 10.84 -10.74 -8.88
N ARG A 132 11.14 -11.62 -7.94
CA ARG A 132 12.06 -12.77 -8.15
C ARG A 132 11.53 -13.79 -9.13
N ASN A 133 10.25 -13.80 -9.42
CA ASN A 133 9.62 -14.81 -10.27
C ASN A 133 8.92 -14.20 -11.50
N GLN A 134 9.28 -12.98 -11.94
CA GLN A 134 8.67 -12.35 -13.12
C GLN A 134 8.59 -13.33 -14.31
N SER A 135 9.64 -14.09 -14.58
CA SER A 135 9.67 -15.07 -15.67
C SER A 135 8.61 -16.19 -15.61
N LYS A 136 7.88 -16.29 -14.49
CA LYS A 136 6.85 -17.33 -14.30
C LYS A 136 5.42 -16.79 -14.39
N TRP A 137 5.21 -15.48 -14.31
CA TRP A 137 3.87 -14.91 -14.25
C TRP A 137 3.67 -13.61 -15.05
N ASP A 138 4.75 -12.93 -15.42
CA ASP A 138 4.69 -11.64 -16.11
C ASP A 138 4.60 -11.82 -17.64
N PRO A 139 3.44 -11.50 -18.27
CA PRO A 139 3.26 -11.64 -19.71
C PRO A 139 3.89 -10.50 -20.51
N ASP A 140 4.26 -9.38 -19.87
CA ASP A 140 4.81 -8.21 -20.56
C ASP A 140 6.28 -8.43 -20.93
N GLY A 141 6.99 -9.26 -20.17
CA GLY A 141 8.40 -9.59 -20.42
C GLY A 141 8.65 -11.05 -20.86
N TYR A 142 7.66 -11.93 -20.71
CA TYR A 142 7.84 -13.38 -20.90
C TYR A 142 6.63 -14.04 -21.57
N ASP A 143 6.87 -15.19 -22.22
CA ASP A 143 5.79 -15.99 -22.82
C ASP A 143 5.08 -16.81 -21.74
N ILE A 144 4.00 -16.26 -21.20
CA ILE A 144 3.16 -16.87 -20.16
C ILE A 144 1.81 -17.26 -20.76
N PRO A 145 1.59 -18.55 -21.11
CA PRO A 145 0.36 -18.99 -21.77
C PRO A 145 -0.90 -18.84 -20.91
N ASP A 146 -0.75 -18.96 -19.59
CA ASP A 146 -1.83 -18.86 -18.61
C ASP A 146 -1.43 -17.90 -17.48
N VAL A 147 -1.63 -16.61 -17.70
CA VAL A 147 -1.31 -15.56 -16.71
C VAL A 147 -2.15 -15.71 -15.44
N HIS A 148 -3.43 -16.05 -15.58
CA HIS A 148 -4.30 -16.24 -14.43
C HIS A 148 -3.83 -17.40 -13.55
N GLY A 149 -3.57 -18.57 -14.14
CA GLY A 149 -3.04 -19.73 -13.42
C GLY A 149 -1.67 -19.45 -12.79
N ALA A 150 -0.82 -18.66 -13.45
CA ALA A 150 0.46 -18.24 -12.90
C ALA A 150 0.28 -17.33 -11.66
N LEU A 151 -0.63 -16.37 -11.69
CA LEU A 151 -0.95 -15.52 -10.53
C LEU A 151 -1.59 -16.33 -9.38
N VAL A 152 -2.45 -17.31 -9.70
CA VAL A 152 -2.98 -18.26 -8.71
C VAL A 152 -1.85 -19.03 -8.05
N GLN A 153 -0.84 -19.47 -8.81
CA GLN A 153 0.33 -20.17 -8.27
C GLN A 153 1.17 -19.24 -7.35
N MET A 154 1.35 -17.96 -7.72
CA MET A 154 2.05 -17.00 -6.85
C MET A 154 1.28 -16.79 -5.54
N GLY A 155 -0.03 -16.55 -5.60
CA GLY A 155 -0.88 -16.41 -4.41
C GLY A 155 -0.90 -17.67 -3.54
N SER A 156 -0.92 -18.85 -4.16
CA SER A 156 -0.85 -20.13 -3.44
C SER A 156 0.48 -20.32 -2.71
N THR A 157 1.59 -19.89 -3.31
CA THR A 157 2.91 -19.89 -2.67
C THR A 157 2.92 -19.00 -1.42
N ALA A 158 2.13 -17.93 -1.41
CA ALA A 158 1.93 -17.04 -0.27
C ALA A 158 0.85 -17.52 0.72
N GLY A 159 0.25 -18.70 0.50
CA GLY A 159 -0.71 -19.32 1.41
C GLY A 159 -2.18 -19.01 1.13
N LEU A 160 -2.52 -18.42 -0.01
CA LEU A 160 -3.91 -18.21 -0.42
C LEU A 160 -4.44 -19.44 -1.19
N SER A 161 -5.73 -19.77 -1.02
CA SER A 161 -6.39 -20.73 -1.91
C SER A 161 -6.68 -20.10 -3.28
N ALA A 162 -6.88 -20.91 -4.33
CA ALA A 162 -7.24 -20.44 -5.65
C ALA A 162 -8.49 -19.56 -5.63
N ASP A 163 -9.58 -20.02 -4.99
CA ASP A 163 -10.82 -19.25 -4.84
C ASP A 163 -10.59 -17.89 -4.16
N LYS A 164 -9.64 -17.84 -3.20
CA LYS A 164 -9.30 -16.59 -2.51
C LYS A 164 -8.53 -15.66 -3.45
N VAL A 165 -7.60 -16.18 -4.24
CA VAL A 165 -6.88 -15.39 -5.26
C VAL A 165 -7.87 -14.82 -6.27
N ASP A 166 -8.81 -15.62 -6.76
CA ASP A 166 -9.86 -15.16 -7.69
C ASP A 166 -10.71 -14.05 -7.09
N ALA A 167 -11.10 -14.20 -5.83
CA ALA A 167 -11.86 -13.17 -5.12
C ALA A 167 -11.04 -11.88 -4.93
N CYS A 168 -9.71 -11.97 -4.76
CA CYS A 168 -8.83 -10.83 -4.65
C CYS A 168 -8.69 -10.08 -5.97
N ILE A 169 -8.44 -10.81 -7.06
CA ILE A 169 -8.35 -10.24 -8.42
C ILE A 169 -9.68 -9.61 -8.83
N GLY A 170 -10.81 -10.25 -8.49
CA GLY A 170 -12.17 -9.77 -8.77
C GLY A 170 -12.61 -8.56 -7.92
N ASN A 171 -11.82 -8.12 -6.96
CA ASN A 171 -12.19 -7.01 -6.07
C ASN A 171 -12.07 -5.65 -6.77
N GLN A 172 -13.16 -5.18 -7.35
CA GLN A 172 -13.23 -3.92 -8.10
C GLN A 172 -12.85 -2.70 -7.25
N THR A 173 -13.14 -2.71 -5.95
CA THR A 173 -12.76 -1.59 -5.06
C THR A 173 -11.24 -1.48 -4.94
N VAL A 174 -10.55 -2.59 -4.78
CA VAL A 174 -9.08 -2.60 -4.72
C VAL A 174 -8.49 -2.22 -6.08
N ALA A 175 -9.01 -2.76 -7.17
CA ALA A 175 -8.56 -2.43 -8.52
C ALA A 175 -8.68 -0.92 -8.82
N GLN A 176 -9.80 -0.29 -8.45
CA GLN A 176 -9.98 1.15 -8.58
C GLN A 176 -9.01 1.95 -7.71
N GLN A 177 -8.72 1.49 -6.49
CA GLN A 177 -7.74 2.13 -5.61
C GLN A 177 -6.33 2.08 -6.19
N VAL A 178 -5.93 0.96 -6.77
CA VAL A 178 -4.62 0.81 -7.44
C VAL A 178 -4.52 1.74 -8.66
N ALA A 179 -5.55 1.76 -9.50
CA ALA A 179 -5.61 2.67 -10.64
C ALA A 179 -5.53 4.14 -10.21
N GLN A 180 -6.20 4.52 -9.11
CA GLN A 180 -6.15 5.87 -8.55
C GLN A 180 -4.74 6.26 -8.08
N VAL A 181 -3.97 5.33 -7.51
CA VAL A 181 -2.56 5.60 -7.14
C VAL A 181 -1.74 5.97 -8.37
N GLY A 182 -1.90 5.25 -9.49
CA GLY A 182 -1.23 5.59 -10.75
C GLY A 182 -1.65 6.95 -11.29
N GLN A 183 -2.95 7.26 -11.28
CA GLN A 183 -3.47 8.56 -11.71
C GLN A 183 -2.96 9.71 -10.84
N ASP A 184 -2.96 9.54 -9.53
CA ASP A 184 -2.42 10.52 -8.58
C ASP A 184 -0.92 10.74 -8.78
N ALA A 185 -0.16 9.67 -9.04
CA ALA A 185 1.27 9.77 -9.35
C ALA A 185 1.54 10.62 -10.58
N GLN A 186 0.77 10.43 -11.64
CA GLN A 186 0.89 11.23 -12.87
C GLN A 186 0.49 12.68 -12.65
N THR A 187 -0.66 12.92 -12.03
CA THR A 187 -1.25 14.26 -11.95
C THR A 187 -0.64 15.13 -10.86
N LYS A 188 -0.27 14.55 -9.71
CA LYS A 188 0.24 15.29 -8.54
C LYS A 188 1.77 15.39 -8.52
N TYR A 189 2.45 14.35 -9.05
CA TYR A 189 3.91 14.22 -8.93
C TYR A 189 4.61 14.13 -10.29
N ASN A 190 3.87 14.21 -11.41
CA ASN A 190 4.42 14.10 -12.77
C ASN A 190 5.26 12.83 -13.00
N ILE A 191 4.84 11.71 -12.36
CA ILE A 191 5.49 10.41 -12.52
C ILE A 191 4.97 9.75 -13.77
N THR A 192 5.87 9.35 -14.68
CA THR A 192 5.53 8.79 -15.99
C THR A 192 6.11 7.39 -16.22
N GLY A 193 6.84 6.83 -15.26
CA GLY A 193 7.46 5.52 -15.38
C GLY A 193 7.96 4.96 -14.04
N THR A 194 8.43 3.72 -14.08
CA THR A 194 8.85 2.95 -12.91
C THR A 194 10.27 2.37 -13.09
N PRO A 195 11.01 2.20 -11.98
CA PRO A 195 10.74 2.79 -10.69
C PRO A 195 10.99 4.31 -10.69
N THR A 196 10.17 5.04 -9.94
CA THR A 196 10.41 6.45 -9.65
C THR A 196 10.34 6.65 -8.14
N PHE A 197 11.30 7.38 -7.60
CA PHE A 197 11.42 7.63 -6.16
C PHE A 197 11.12 9.10 -5.84
N LEU A 198 10.39 9.33 -4.75
CA LEU A 198 10.30 10.64 -4.11
C LEU A 198 11.03 10.56 -2.77
N VAL A 199 12.21 11.13 -2.69
CA VAL A 199 13.03 11.16 -1.46
C VAL A 199 12.95 12.56 -0.86
N ASN A 200 12.25 12.69 0.27
CA ASN A 200 11.94 13.99 0.86
C ASN A 200 11.36 15.00 -0.16
N GLY A 201 10.54 14.52 -1.09
CA GLY A 201 9.90 15.31 -2.14
C GLY A 201 10.76 15.56 -3.38
N VAL A 202 12.03 15.14 -3.38
CA VAL A 202 12.91 15.23 -4.55
C VAL A 202 12.73 13.96 -5.39
N GLN A 203 12.36 14.13 -6.66
CA GLN A 203 12.17 13.02 -7.58
C GLN A 203 13.51 12.52 -8.10
N HIS A 204 13.64 11.19 -8.15
CA HIS A 204 14.77 10.47 -8.72
C HIS A 204 14.27 9.29 -9.56
N GLY A 205 15.01 8.94 -10.62
CA GLY A 205 14.77 7.75 -11.43
C GLY A 205 15.27 6.47 -10.73
N PRO A 206 15.46 5.38 -11.50
CA PRO A 206 16.03 4.16 -10.95
C PRO A 206 17.39 4.41 -10.30
N PHE A 207 17.62 3.84 -9.14
CA PHE A 207 18.96 3.71 -8.57
C PHE A 207 19.61 2.44 -9.13
N VAL A 208 20.81 2.58 -9.68
CA VAL A 208 21.53 1.47 -10.31
C VAL A 208 22.12 0.54 -9.26
N ASP A 209 22.60 1.10 -8.15
CA ASP A 209 23.14 0.36 -7.01
C ASP A 209 22.92 1.09 -5.69
N TYR A 210 23.30 0.43 -4.58
CA TYR A 210 23.19 1.02 -3.25
C TYR A 210 24.11 2.21 -3.04
N THR A 211 25.24 2.27 -3.72
CA THR A 211 26.20 3.39 -3.58
C THR A 211 25.61 4.69 -4.11
N GLU A 212 24.99 4.64 -5.31
CA GLU A 212 24.28 5.78 -5.88
C GLU A 212 23.17 6.28 -4.94
N LEU A 213 22.37 5.35 -4.43
CA LEU A 213 21.29 5.66 -3.48
C LEU A 213 21.84 6.29 -2.20
N GLN A 214 22.90 5.73 -1.64
CA GLN A 214 23.56 6.24 -0.43
C GLN A 214 24.11 7.65 -0.65
N ASP A 215 24.79 7.89 -1.75
CA ASP A 215 25.34 9.20 -2.09
C ASP A 215 24.24 10.25 -2.27
N PHE A 216 23.10 9.85 -2.83
CA PHE A 216 21.95 10.73 -2.96
C PHE A 216 21.30 11.07 -1.61
N ILE A 217 21.16 10.10 -0.70
CA ILE A 217 20.49 10.27 0.61
C ILE A 217 21.39 10.94 1.65
N THR A 218 22.68 10.64 1.68
CA THR A 218 23.61 11.07 2.74
C THR A 218 23.61 12.59 3.00
N PRO A 219 23.62 13.47 1.99
CA PRO A 219 23.55 14.91 2.20
C PRO A 219 22.23 15.38 2.86
N MET A 220 21.14 14.60 2.71
CA MET A 220 19.85 14.93 3.30
C MET A 220 19.80 14.59 4.79
N LEU A 221 20.59 13.60 5.25
CA LEU A 221 20.70 13.20 6.66
C LEU A 221 21.42 14.27 7.50
N SER A 222 22.31 15.04 6.89
CA SER A 222 23.10 16.07 7.58
C SER A 222 22.43 17.44 7.68
N LYS A 223 21.32 17.65 6.96
CA LYS A 223 20.53 18.89 7.04
C LYS A 223 19.53 18.76 8.20
N LYS A 224 19.95 19.20 9.40
CA LYS A 224 19.06 19.42 10.57
C LYS A 224 18.37 20.77 10.49
#